data_5758b45b68d0b35905c32a6267b90343
#
_entry.id   5758b45b68d0b35905c32a6267b90343
#
_cell.length_a   1.000
_cell.length_b   1.000
_cell.length_c   1.000
_cell.angle_alpha   90.00
_cell.angle_beta   90.00
_cell.angle_gamma   90.00
#
_symmetry.space_group_name_H-M   'P 1'
#
loop_
_entity.id
_entity.type
_entity.pdbx_description
1 polymer ?
#
loop_
_entity_poly.entity_id
_entity_poly.type
_entity_poly.pdbx_seq_one_letter_code
_entity_poly.pdbx_strand_id
1 'polypeptide(L)'
;MPQVIQDGRVYAAVPPLFGFKQGKNTRYFTSNVELAKYAQNVFVKSNVLADLKKKPIAPKEIIRIFANNLDYARDMEILSHTLAVDVGLLEAVLFELSRVITFNNSIEKNVAASMAQAKAKLNEMKPVTKQQKDEQDAHIKLLVDKSINDAVSYSITGLDYKKFKSYIEKNYRFIKVGKKDGVIVIEGLVNGLYQYIFLNDNMIRLSMNMIKHIMKNDHLWFYLNGNLTSLYGVMSALSTIMPSGIKRYKGLGEQNPIELRESTMDPKNRTLIQYTIESAKEEIENIRYIDSNKSNLLNGLSVTRQDLE
;
A
#
# COMPACT_ATOMS: atom_id res chain seq x y z
N MET A 1 -24.56 -35.34 -3.81
CA MET A 1 -23.38 -35.52 -4.70
C MET A 1 -22.00 -35.42 -4.01
N PRO A 2 -21.83 -35.89 -2.74
CA PRO A 2 -20.51 -35.77 -2.07
C PRO A 2 -19.42 -36.57 -2.78
N GLN A 3 -19.78 -37.71 -3.37
CA GLN A 3 -18.83 -38.60 -4.01
C GLN A 3 -18.11 -38.01 -5.22
N VAL A 4 -18.80 -37.17 -6.02
CA VAL A 4 -18.21 -36.49 -7.17
C VAL A 4 -17.17 -35.45 -6.77
N ILE A 5 -17.38 -34.83 -5.60
CA ILE A 5 -16.41 -33.91 -4.99
C ILE A 5 -15.22 -34.69 -4.42
N GLN A 6 -15.48 -35.81 -3.74
CA GLN A 6 -14.44 -36.71 -3.22
C GLN A 6 -13.55 -37.28 -4.33
N ASP A 7 -14.14 -37.61 -5.46
CA ASP A 7 -13.42 -38.09 -6.65
C ASP A 7 -12.62 -36.96 -7.37
N GLY A 8 -12.69 -35.71 -6.87
CA GLY A 8 -11.97 -34.57 -7.45
C GLY A 8 -12.45 -34.14 -8.84
N ARG A 9 -13.74 -34.40 -9.15
CA ARG A 9 -14.30 -34.11 -10.47
C ARG A 9 -15.07 -32.79 -10.58
N VAL A 10 -15.16 -32.04 -9.47
CA VAL A 10 -15.86 -30.76 -9.42
C VAL A 10 -14.86 -29.61 -9.44
N TYR A 11 -15.03 -28.69 -10.38
CA TYR A 11 -14.17 -27.51 -10.53
C TYR A 11 -15.04 -26.26 -10.65
N ALA A 12 -14.59 -25.19 -10.01
CA ALA A 12 -15.11 -23.84 -10.22
C ALA A 12 -14.25 -23.10 -11.24
N ALA A 13 -14.87 -22.53 -12.27
CA ALA A 13 -14.18 -21.60 -13.15
C ALA A 13 -14.05 -20.24 -12.46
N VAL A 14 -12.83 -19.72 -12.37
CA VAL A 14 -12.54 -18.42 -11.76
C VAL A 14 -12.75 -17.35 -12.82
N PRO A 15 -13.74 -16.44 -12.63
CA PRO A 15 -13.91 -15.33 -13.56
C PRO A 15 -12.75 -14.34 -13.42
N PRO A 16 -12.35 -13.66 -14.52
CA PRO A 16 -11.31 -12.66 -14.44
C PRO A 16 -11.79 -11.41 -13.72
N LEU A 17 -10.88 -10.81 -12.95
CA LEU A 17 -11.10 -9.52 -12.30
C LEU A 17 -10.80 -8.35 -13.24
N PHE A 18 -9.87 -8.56 -14.19
CA PHE A 18 -9.46 -7.58 -15.17
C PHE A 18 -9.27 -8.20 -16.54
N GLY A 19 -9.50 -7.37 -17.57
CA GLY A 19 -9.19 -7.70 -18.94
C GLY A 19 -8.74 -6.46 -19.72
N PHE A 20 -7.85 -6.64 -20.68
CA PHE A 20 -7.52 -5.60 -21.63
C PHE A 20 -7.23 -6.19 -23.02
N LYS A 21 -7.53 -5.40 -24.04
CA LYS A 21 -7.28 -5.78 -25.41
C LYS A 21 -5.82 -5.53 -25.78
N GLN A 22 -5.14 -6.57 -26.23
CA GLN A 22 -3.79 -6.48 -26.78
C GLN A 22 -3.84 -6.87 -28.26
N GLY A 23 -4.04 -5.89 -29.13
CA GLY A 23 -4.30 -6.13 -30.54
C GLY A 23 -5.63 -6.85 -30.75
N LYS A 24 -5.60 -8.04 -31.38
CA LYS A 24 -6.79 -8.88 -31.63
C LYS A 24 -7.17 -9.77 -30.44
N ASN A 25 -6.28 -9.93 -29.44
CA ASN A 25 -6.48 -10.83 -28.31
C ASN A 25 -6.84 -10.03 -27.06
N THR A 26 -7.67 -10.60 -26.19
CA THR A 26 -7.91 -10.07 -24.84
C THR A 26 -7.07 -10.85 -23.84
N ARG A 27 -6.37 -10.14 -22.98
CA ARG A 27 -5.65 -10.72 -21.85
C ARG A 27 -6.45 -10.55 -20.59
N TYR A 28 -6.61 -11.64 -19.84
CA TYR A 28 -7.39 -11.69 -18.62
C TYR A 28 -6.49 -11.93 -17.41
N PHE A 29 -6.88 -11.37 -16.26
CA PHE A 29 -6.22 -11.58 -14.97
C PHE A 29 -7.27 -11.87 -13.91
N THR A 30 -7.01 -12.88 -13.09
CA THR A 30 -7.92 -13.33 -12.05
C THR A 30 -7.70 -12.60 -10.71
N SER A 31 -6.60 -11.88 -10.56
CA SER A 31 -6.27 -11.16 -9.33
C SER A 31 -5.46 -9.89 -9.58
N ASN A 32 -5.48 -8.98 -8.57
CA ASN A 32 -4.60 -7.81 -8.53
C ASN A 32 -3.11 -8.21 -8.55
N VAL A 33 -2.78 -9.33 -7.92
CA VAL A 33 -1.39 -9.83 -7.84
C VAL A 33 -0.88 -10.24 -9.22
N GLU A 34 -1.73 -10.91 -10.01
CA GLU A 34 -1.38 -11.33 -11.37
C GLU A 34 -1.19 -10.12 -12.30
N LEU A 35 -2.09 -9.13 -12.18
CA LEU A 35 -1.98 -7.87 -12.91
C LEU A 35 -0.70 -7.11 -12.54
N ALA A 36 -0.38 -7.01 -11.23
CA ALA A 36 0.84 -6.36 -10.75
C ALA A 36 2.11 -7.06 -11.25
N LYS A 37 2.14 -8.39 -11.23
CA LYS A 37 3.26 -9.17 -11.81
C LYS A 37 3.42 -8.90 -13.30
N TYR A 38 2.32 -8.77 -14.03
CA TYR A 38 2.38 -8.42 -15.44
C TYR A 38 3.01 -7.03 -15.66
N ALA A 39 2.54 -6.01 -14.93
CA ALA A 39 3.09 -4.66 -15.01
C ALA A 39 4.59 -4.63 -14.68
N GLN A 40 5.01 -5.31 -13.62
CA GLN A 40 6.43 -5.45 -13.26
C GLN A 40 7.26 -6.09 -14.38
N ASN A 41 6.76 -7.14 -15.00
CA ASN A 41 7.45 -7.80 -16.12
C ASN A 41 7.55 -6.91 -17.36
N VAL A 42 6.51 -6.12 -17.64
CA VAL A 42 6.53 -5.14 -18.74
C VAL A 42 7.54 -4.04 -18.43
N PHE A 43 7.53 -3.51 -17.19
CA PHE A 43 8.50 -2.50 -16.75
C PHE A 43 9.94 -2.95 -16.97
N VAL A 44 10.28 -4.13 -16.46
CA VAL A 44 11.64 -4.70 -16.55
C VAL A 44 12.09 -4.90 -18.00
N LYS A 45 11.15 -5.20 -18.91
CA LYS A 45 11.47 -5.40 -20.33
C LYS A 45 11.61 -4.11 -21.12
N SER A 46 10.88 -3.06 -20.72
CA SER A 46 10.80 -1.79 -21.46
C SER A 46 11.65 -0.67 -20.89
N ASN A 47 12.20 -0.85 -19.68
CA ASN A 47 12.99 0.17 -19.00
C ASN A 47 14.32 -0.36 -18.49
N VAL A 48 15.29 0.52 -18.42
CA VAL A 48 16.59 0.28 -17.78
C VAL A 48 16.62 1.07 -16.47
N LEU A 49 16.65 0.34 -15.36
CA LEU A 49 16.85 0.94 -14.03
C LEU A 49 18.32 0.73 -13.62
N ALA A 50 18.99 1.80 -13.19
CA ALA A 50 20.37 1.75 -12.76
C ALA A 50 20.57 2.47 -11.41
N ASP A 51 21.59 2.08 -10.68
CA ASP A 51 22.01 2.73 -9.43
C ASP A 51 22.68 4.10 -9.69
N LEU A 52 23.06 4.80 -8.62
CA LEU A 52 23.74 6.10 -8.71
C LEU A 52 25.13 6.04 -9.40
N LYS A 53 25.73 4.85 -9.50
CA LYS A 53 26.95 4.61 -10.25
C LYS A 53 26.67 4.30 -11.71
N LYS A 54 25.41 4.43 -12.15
CA LYS A 54 24.91 4.07 -13.49
C LYS A 54 25.06 2.60 -13.85
N LYS A 55 25.21 1.71 -12.85
CA LYS A 55 25.24 0.28 -13.06
C LYS A 55 23.82 -0.25 -13.16
N PRO A 56 23.46 -0.98 -14.23
CA PRO A 56 22.13 -1.56 -14.38
C PRO A 56 21.78 -2.51 -13.24
N ILE A 57 20.56 -2.37 -12.72
CA ILE A 57 20.03 -3.24 -11.66
C ILE A 57 19.42 -4.47 -12.30
N ALA A 58 19.71 -5.65 -11.74
CA ALA A 58 19.21 -6.91 -12.28
C ALA A 58 17.69 -7.01 -12.18
N PRO A 59 17.00 -7.66 -13.14
CA PRO A 59 15.54 -7.81 -13.15
C PRO A 59 14.94 -8.33 -11.85
N LYS A 60 15.55 -9.33 -11.23
CA LYS A 60 15.10 -9.89 -9.95
C LYS A 60 15.13 -8.86 -8.81
N GLU A 61 16.14 -8.00 -8.81
CA GLU A 61 16.30 -6.95 -7.82
C GLU A 61 15.28 -5.82 -8.03
N ILE A 62 14.98 -5.46 -9.28
CA ILE A 62 13.92 -4.50 -9.61
C ILE A 62 12.57 -5.00 -9.08
N ILE A 63 12.25 -6.27 -9.28
CA ILE A 63 11.02 -6.88 -8.76
C ILE A 63 11.00 -6.85 -7.23
N ARG A 64 12.14 -7.06 -6.57
CA ARG A 64 12.27 -6.96 -5.11
C ARG A 64 12.05 -5.53 -4.62
N ILE A 65 12.61 -4.53 -5.31
CA ILE A 65 12.37 -3.12 -5.02
C ILE A 65 10.87 -2.82 -5.09
N PHE A 66 10.19 -3.27 -6.14
CA PHE A 66 8.75 -3.08 -6.27
C PHE A 66 7.96 -3.75 -5.14
N ALA A 67 8.27 -5.02 -4.83
CA ALA A 67 7.57 -5.76 -3.78
C ALA A 67 7.71 -5.10 -2.40
N ASN A 68 8.88 -4.54 -2.10
CA ASN A 68 9.16 -3.89 -0.81
C ASN A 68 8.56 -2.48 -0.71
N ASN A 69 8.15 -1.87 -1.82
CA ASN A 69 7.76 -0.46 -1.89
C ASN A 69 6.37 -0.26 -2.51
N LEU A 70 5.51 -1.29 -2.55
CA LEU A 70 4.19 -1.22 -3.20
C LEU A 70 3.33 -0.07 -2.66
N ASP A 71 3.33 0.13 -1.35
CA ASP A 71 2.54 1.16 -0.70
C ASP A 71 3.21 2.54 -0.68
N TYR A 72 4.52 2.60 -0.97
CA TYR A 72 5.32 3.82 -0.84
C TYR A 72 4.77 4.98 -1.67
N ALA A 73 4.52 4.76 -2.95
CA ALA A 73 4.04 5.83 -3.83
C ALA A 73 2.65 6.33 -3.41
N ARG A 74 1.75 5.40 -3.07
CA ARG A 74 0.40 5.74 -2.59
C ARG A 74 0.45 6.55 -1.29
N ASP A 75 1.25 6.12 -0.34
CA ASP A 75 1.34 6.75 0.97
C ASP A 75 2.02 8.13 0.87
N MET A 76 3.00 8.29 -0.06
CA MET A 76 3.58 9.58 -0.41
C MET A 76 2.56 10.53 -1.05
N GLU A 77 1.72 10.05 -1.95
CA GLU A 77 0.65 10.85 -2.55
C GLU A 77 -0.37 11.30 -1.50
N ILE A 78 -0.83 10.38 -0.63
CA ILE A 78 -1.75 10.72 0.45
C ILE A 78 -1.15 11.79 1.36
N LEU A 79 0.11 11.64 1.74
CA LEU A 79 0.81 12.61 2.60
C LEU A 79 0.99 13.96 1.92
N SER A 80 1.38 13.97 0.63
CA SER A 80 1.50 15.15 -0.21
C SER A 80 0.17 15.92 -0.28
N HIS A 81 -0.94 15.23 -0.53
CA HIS A 81 -2.28 15.84 -0.52
C HIS A 81 -2.68 16.35 0.86
N THR A 82 -2.39 15.60 1.92
CA THR A 82 -2.71 16.01 3.31
C THR A 82 -1.96 17.28 3.71
N LEU A 83 -0.72 17.44 3.26
CA LEU A 83 0.11 18.60 3.55
C LEU A 83 -0.03 19.72 2.51
N ALA A 84 -0.77 19.49 1.42
CA ALA A 84 -0.95 20.39 0.28
C ALA A 84 0.38 20.86 -0.34
N VAL A 85 1.34 19.92 -0.51
CA VAL A 85 2.66 20.18 -1.09
C VAL A 85 2.96 19.19 -2.21
N ASP A 86 3.85 19.59 -3.12
CA ASP A 86 4.33 18.72 -4.19
C ASP A 86 5.04 17.49 -3.63
N VAL A 87 4.77 16.35 -4.24
CA VAL A 87 5.29 15.06 -3.77
C VAL A 87 6.82 14.96 -3.89
N GLY A 88 7.40 15.55 -4.93
CA GLY A 88 8.86 15.56 -5.12
C GLY A 88 9.56 16.46 -4.10
N LEU A 89 8.97 17.63 -3.79
CA LEU A 89 9.45 18.50 -2.72
C LEU A 89 9.36 17.78 -1.36
N LEU A 90 8.23 17.14 -1.08
CA LEU A 90 8.03 16.38 0.15
C LEU A 90 9.04 15.24 0.29
N GLU A 91 9.23 14.44 -0.76
CA GLU A 91 10.18 13.33 -0.77
C GLU A 91 11.62 13.80 -0.51
N ALA A 92 12.04 14.90 -1.15
CA ALA A 92 13.35 15.50 -0.93
C ALA A 92 13.55 15.93 0.53
N VAL A 93 12.55 16.56 1.12
CA VAL A 93 12.57 17.01 2.53
C VAL A 93 12.61 15.81 3.48
N LEU A 94 11.77 14.81 3.28
CA LEU A 94 11.74 13.61 4.13
C LEU A 94 13.03 12.81 4.03
N PHE A 95 13.65 12.77 2.85
CA PHE A 95 14.95 12.12 2.66
C PHE A 95 16.04 12.79 3.51
N GLU A 96 16.20 14.10 3.39
CA GLU A 96 17.23 14.79 4.18
C GLU A 96 16.89 14.80 5.68
N LEU A 97 15.61 14.83 6.02
CA LEU A 97 15.14 14.70 7.40
C LEU A 97 15.50 13.34 7.99
N SER A 98 15.35 12.26 7.24
CA SER A 98 15.68 10.89 7.67
C SER A 98 17.16 10.70 8.04
N ARG A 99 18.04 11.54 7.48
CA ARG A 99 19.50 11.50 7.73
C ARG A 99 19.94 12.24 8.99
N VAL A 100 19.08 13.09 9.53
CA VAL A 100 19.40 13.98 10.66
C VAL A 100 18.51 13.75 11.88
N ILE A 101 17.43 12.97 11.73
CA ILE A 101 16.61 12.53 12.86
C ILE A 101 17.28 11.35 13.52
N THR A 102 17.56 11.49 14.80
CA THR A 102 17.97 10.36 15.65
C THR A 102 16.78 9.90 16.48
N PHE A 103 16.43 8.62 16.33
CA PHE A 103 15.41 8.00 17.18
C PHE A 103 16.03 7.61 18.50
N ASN A 104 15.32 7.89 19.59
CA ASN A 104 15.72 7.39 20.90
C ASN A 104 15.31 5.90 20.98
N ASN A 105 16.26 5.00 20.73
CA ASN A 105 16.07 3.54 20.76
C ASN A 105 15.53 3.01 22.11
N SER A 106 15.66 3.76 23.20
CA SER A 106 15.08 3.39 24.49
C SER A 106 13.56 3.52 24.51
N ILE A 107 13.01 4.50 23.77
CA ILE A 107 11.55 4.69 23.63
C ILE A 107 10.97 3.55 22.77
N GLU A 108 11.63 3.17 21.70
CA GLU A 108 11.20 2.02 20.87
C GLU A 108 11.19 0.71 21.66
N LYS A 109 12.20 0.48 22.53
CA LYS A 109 12.24 -0.70 23.39
C LYS A 109 11.11 -0.69 24.43
N ASN A 110 10.81 0.45 25.03
CA ASN A 110 9.73 0.59 26.00
C ASN A 110 8.34 0.42 25.34
N VAL A 111 8.15 0.98 24.13
CA VAL A 111 6.94 0.78 23.35
C VAL A 111 6.81 -0.68 22.95
N ALA A 112 7.87 -1.32 22.46
CA ALA A 112 7.85 -2.74 22.11
C ALA A 112 7.55 -3.64 23.33
N ALA A 113 8.07 -3.32 24.50
CA ALA A 113 7.80 -4.03 25.75
C ALA A 113 6.32 -3.86 26.18
N SER A 114 5.80 -2.62 26.14
CA SER A 114 4.39 -2.33 26.45
C SER A 114 3.43 -3.02 25.48
N MET A 115 3.80 -3.08 24.19
CA MET A 115 3.07 -3.80 23.16
C MET A 115 3.09 -5.32 23.37
N ALA A 116 4.24 -5.88 23.75
CA ALA A 116 4.36 -7.29 24.08
C ALA A 116 3.48 -7.66 25.27
N GLN A 117 3.42 -6.81 26.30
CA GLN A 117 2.55 -7.00 27.46
C GLN A 117 1.06 -6.89 27.10
N ALA A 118 0.68 -5.90 26.27
CA ALA A 118 -0.70 -5.75 25.80
C ALA A 118 -1.14 -6.95 24.95
N LYS A 119 -0.24 -7.44 24.09
CA LYS A 119 -0.47 -8.62 23.24
C LYS A 119 -0.56 -9.91 24.07
N ALA A 120 0.24 -10.04 25.12
CA ALA A 120 0.17 -11.16 26.05
C ALA A 120 -1.18 -11.18 26.79
N LYS A 121 -1.64 -10.05 27.32
CA LYS A 121 -2.95 -9.93 27.98
C LYS A 121 -4.13 -10.22 27.04
N LEU A 122 -4.05 -9.81 25.79
CA LEU A 122 -5.09 -10.12 24.80
C LEU A 122 -5.08 -11.60 24.39
N ASN A 123 -3.92 -12.24 24.31
CA ASN A 123 -3.80 -13.68 24.02
C ASN A 123 -4.29 -14.57 25.17
N GLU A 124 -4.33 -14.06 26.42
CA GLU A 124 -4.98 -14.72 27.54
C GLU A 124 -6.50 -14.75 27.38
N MET A 125 -7.08 -13.79 26.66
CA MET A 125 -8.48 -13.79 26.23
C MET A 125 -8.60 -14.61 24.93
N LYS A 126 -8.67 -15.95 25.04
CA LYS A 126 -8.77 -16.83 23.86
C LYS A 126 -9.99 -16.46 23.04
N PRO A 127 -9.83 -16.04 21.78
CA PRO A 127 -10.96 -15.74 20.91
C PRO A 127 -11.71 -17.03 20.59
N VAL A 128 -13.02 -17.03 20.80
CA VAL A 128 -13.89 -18.18 20.53
C VAL A 128 -14.32 -18.20 19.05
N THR A 129 -14.28 -17.04 18.39
CA THR A 129 -14.69 -16.88 16.98
C THR A 129 -13.66 -16.11 16.16
N LYS A 130 -13.67 -16.32 14.84
CA LYS A 130 -12.80 -15.58 13.88
C LYS A 130 -13.03 -14.06 13.97
N GLN A 131 -14.29 -13.66 14.14
CA GLN A 131 -14.66 -12.23 14.27
C GLN A 131 -14.02 -11.59 15.51
N GLN A 132 -14.04 -12.25 16.66
CA GLN A 132 -13.37 -11.78 17.87
C GLN A 132 -11.86 -11.67 17.69
N LYS A 133 -11.27 -12.54 16.89
CA LYS A 133 -9.85 -12.48 16.54
C LYS A 133 -9.54 -11.27 15.67
N ASP A 134 -10.35 -11.01 14.64
CA ASP A 134 -10.19 -9.86 13.74
C ASP A 134 -10.39 -8.52 14.49
N GLU A 135 -11.35 -8.45 15.42
CA GLU A 135 -11.57 -7.31 16.31
C GLU A 135 -10.39 -7.12 17.29
N GLN A 136 -9.84 -8.19 17.83
CA GLN A 136 -8.65 -8.16 18.68
C GLN A 136 -7.43 -7.67 17.91
N ASP A 137 -7.20 -8.17 16.70
CA ASP A 137 -6.09 -7.76 15.83
C ASP A 137 -6.23 -6.29 15.41
N ALA A 138 -7.45 -5.82 15.11
CA ALA A 138 -7.75 -4.42 14.83
C ALA A 138 -7.49 -3.52 16.05
N HIS A 139 -7.90 -3.96 17.24
CA HIS A 139 -7.68 -3.22 18.49
C HIS A 139 -6.19 -3.15 18.86
N ILE A 140 -5.45 -4.27 18.69
CA ILE A 140 -3.98 -4.29 18.85
C ILE A 140 -3.34 -3.30 17.90
N LYS A 141 -3.73 -3.28 16.63
CA LYS A 141 -3.19 -2.36 15.62
C LYS A 141 -3.41 -0.91 16.03
N LEU A 142 -4.59 -0.59 16.53
CA LEU A 142 -4.96 0.77 16.98
C LEU A 142 -4.15 1.21 18.21
N LEU A 143 -3.92 0.30 19.18
CA LEU A 143 -3.07 0.54 20.34
C LEU A 143 -1.60 0.71 19.94
N VAL A 144 -1.13 -0.08 18.99
CA VAL A 144 0.22 0.01 18.41
C VAL A 144 0.42 1.37 17.76
N ASP A 145 -0.50 1.78 16.87
CA ASP A 145 -0.42 3.05 16.16
C ASP A 145 -0.47 4.24 17.13
N LYS A 146 -1.32 4.16 18.17
CA LYS A 146 -1.38 5.18 19.23
C LYS A 146 -0.07 5.25 20.02
N SER A 147 0.47 4.11 20.46
CA SER A 147 1.72 4.06 21.23
C SER A 147 2.92 4.53 20.41
N ILE A 148 2.95 4.24 19.09
CA ILE A 148 3.97 4.76 18.18
C ILE A 148 3.82 6.26 18.02
N ASN A 149 2.61 6.79 17.87
CA ASN A 149 2.36 8.22 17.74
C ASN A 149 2.75 8.99 19.00
N ASP A 150 2.46 8.44 20.19
CA ASP A 150 2.85 9.04 21.46
C ASP A 150 4.38 9.04 21.63
N ALA A 151 5.07 7.93 21.29
CA ALA A 151 6.52 7.82 21.33
C ALA A 151 7.22 8.79 20.36
N VAL A 152 6.62 9.05 19.21
CA VAL A 152 7.12 9.98 18.19
C VAL A 152 7.12 11.41 18.69
N SER A 153 6.09 11.83 19.41
CA SER A 153 6.00 13.18 19.98
C SER A 153 7.15 13.50 20.94
N TYR A 154 7.74 12.50 21.59
CA TYR A 154 8.89 12.67 22.49
C TYR A 154 10.27 12.56 21.80
N SER A 155 10.35 12.05 20.56
CA SER A 155 11.64 11.79 19.89
C SER A 155 12.17 12.96 19.06
N ILE A 156 11.40 14.03 18.87
CA ILE A 156 11.73 15.18 18.00
C ILE A 156 12.81 16.11 18.61
N THR A 157 13.23 15.91 19.83
CA THR A 157 14.28 16.70 20.50
C THR A 157 15.67 16.54 19.86
N GLY A 158 15.83 15.65 18.89
CA GLY A 158 17.10 15.30 18.26
C GLY A 158 17.29 15.77 16.80
N LEU A 159 16.53 16.75 16.31
CA LEU A 159 16.76 17.28 14.94
C LEU A 159 17.96 18.24 14.91
N ASP A 160 19.04 17.85 14.24
CA ASP A 160 20.17 18.74 13.95
C ASP A 160 19.80 19.71 12.80
N TYR A 161 19.22 20.85 13.17
CA TYR A 161 18.83 21.90 12.24
C TYR A 161 19.96 22.36 11.31
N LYS A 162 21.18 22.49 11.82
CA LYS A 162 22.32 22.99 11.03
C LYS A 162 22.70 21.99 9.96
N LYS A 163 22.75 20.71 10.28
CA LYS A 163 23.00 19.65 9.29
C LYS A 163 21.86 19.54 8.29
N PHE A 164 20.60 19.57 8.76
CA PHE A 164 19.43 19.51 7.90
C PHE A 164 19.45 20.64 6.86
N LYS A 165 19.62 21.87 7.30
CA LYS A 165 19.74 23.05 6.43
C LYS A 165 20.87 22.89 5.41
N SER A 166 22.06 22.49 5.89
CA SER A 166 23.24 22.31 5.04
C SER A 166 23.00 21.25 3.97
N TYR A 167 22.34 20.12 4.30
CA TYR A 167 22.06 19.05 3.35
C TYR A 167 21.05 19.48 2.29
N ILE A 168 19.95 20.11 2.69
CA ILE A 168 18.93 20.59 1.76
C ILE A 168 19.52 21.64 0.79
N GLU A 169 20.14 22.70 1.31
CA GLU A 169 20.63 23.80 0.49
C GLU A 169 21.80 23.40 -0.44
N LYS A 170 22.57 22.37 -0.04
CA LYS A 170 23.64 21.80 -0.87
C LYS A 170 23.10 20.94 -2.01
N ASN A 171 22.09 20.13 -1.73
CA ASN A 171 21.61 19.11 -2.66
C ASN A 171 20.48 19.61 -3.58
N TYR A 172 19.74 20.65 -3.17
CA TYR A 172 18.56 21.14 -3.88
C TYR A 172 18.62 22.66 -4.09
N ARG A 173 18.87 23.08 -5.33
CA ARG A 173 19.05 24.50 -5.67
C ARG A 173 17.83 25.39 -5.42
N PHE A 174 16.64 24.83 -5.45
CA PHE A 174 15.37 25.55 -5.37
C PHE A 174 14.66 25.37 -4.04
N ILE A 175 15.36 24.83 -3.03
CA ILE A 175 14.83 24.64 -1.68
C ILE A 175 15.67 25.46 -0.70
N LYS A 176 15.00 26.27 0.12
CA LYS A 176 15.60 27.05 1.20
C LYS A 176 15.04 26.63 2.54
N VAL A 177 15.85 26.69 3.58
CA VAL A 177 15.45 26.35 4.94
C VAL A 177 15.66 27.54 5.85
N GLY A 178 14.59 28.00 6.48
CA GLY A 178 14.56 29.06 7.46
C GLY A 178 14.00 28.61 8.82
N LYS A 179 14.03 29.52 9.81
CA LYS A 179 13.37 29.33 11.09
C LYS A 179 12.56 30.59 11.41
N LYS A 180 11.27 30.43 11.66
CA LYS A 180 10.36 31.52 12.01
C LYS A 180 9.55 31.09 13.23
N ASP A 181 9.57 31.90 14.29
CA ASP A 181 8.83 31.68 15.54
C ASP A 181 9.05 30.27 16.14
N GLY A 182 10.30 29.78 16.07
CA GLY A 182 10.64 28.44 16.58
C GLY A 182 10.37 27.30 15.59
N VAL A 183 9.56 27.50 14.57
CA VAL A 183 9.22 26.50 13.56
C VAL A 183 10.21 26.55 12.40
N ILE A 184 10.65 25.39 11.92
CA ILE A 184 11.46 25.28 10.70
C ILE A 184 10.53 25.38 9.49
N VAL A 185 10.83 26.35 8.63
CA VAL A 185 10.08 26.58 7.38
C VAL A 185 10.97 26.23 6.20
N ILE A 186 10.45 25.33 5.37
CA ILE A 186 11.12 24.93 4.14
C ILE A 186 10.33 25.54 2.98
N GLU A 187 11.01 26.33 2.18
CA GLU A 187 10.47 26.97 0.96
C GLU A 187 11.03 26.24 -0.24
N GLY A 188 10.16 25.74 -1.11
CA GLY A 188 10.52 25.13 -2.39
C GLY A 188 9.87 25.82 -3.56
N LEU A 189 10.61 26.00 -4.65
CA LEU A 189 10.06 26.49 -5.92
C LEU A 189 9.75 25.28 -6.82
N VAL A 190 8.46 25.03 -7.04
CA VAL A 190 7.96 23.91 -7.86
C VAL A 190 7.07 24.45 -8.96
N ASN A 191 7.40 24.16 -10.22
CA ASN A 191 6.66 24.62 -11.40
C ASN A 191 6.38 26.13 -11.41
N GLY A 192 7.34 26.93 -10.92
CA GLY A 192 7.23 28.40 -10.85
C GLY A 192 6.42 28.93 -9.66
N LEU A 193 5.93 28.06 -8.78
CA LEU A 193 5.16 28.41 -7.59
C LEU A 193 5.95 28.09 -6.32
N TYR A 194 5.93 29.02 -5.36
CA TYR A 194 6.50 28.75 -4.04
C TYR A 194 5.55 27.88 -3.21
N GLN A 195 6.10 26.82 -2.63
CA GLN A 195 5.43 25.96 -1.68
C GLN A 195 6.18 25.95 -0.36
N TYR A 196 5.46 25.79 0.73
CA TYR A 196 6.00 25.85 2.08
C TYR A 196 5.67 24.61 2.87
N ILE A 197 6.70 24.01 3.50
CA ILE A 197 6.54 22.94 4.47
C ILE A 197 6.93 23.48 5.85
N PHE A 198 6.00 23.41 6.79
CA PHE A 198 6.22 23.77 8.18
C PHE A 198 6.58 22.53 8.96
N LEU A 199 7.85 22.40 9.37
CA LEU A 199 8.35 21.26 10.09
C LEU A 199 8.00 21.43 11.57
N ASN A 200 6.80 21.04 11.91
CA ASN A 200 6.26 20.98 13.27
C ASN A 200 6.01 19.52 13.69
N ASP A 201 5.66 19.32 14.96
CA ASP A 201 5.42 18.00 15.53
C ASP A 201 4.36 17.21 14.78
N ASN A 202 3.31 17.88 14.32
CA ASN A 202 2.23 17.24 13.56
C ASN A 202 2.71 16.73 12.18
N MET A 203 3.45 17.56 11.46
CA MET A 203 4.03 17.17 10.16
C MET A 203 4.98 15.98 10.33
N ILE A 204 5.87 16.02 11.33
CA ILE A 204 6.82 14.93 11.57
C ILE A 204 6.06 13.65 11.97
N ARG A 205 5.05 13.75 12.82
CA ARG A 205 4.20 12.62 13.22
C ARG A 205 3.51 11.98 12.02
N LEU A 206 2.90 12.77 11.14
CA LEU A 206 2.24 12.28 9.91
C LEU A 206 3.24 11.62 8.96
N SER A 207 4.48 12.14 8.91
CA SER A 207 5.53 11.66 8.00
C SER A 207 6.35 10.49 8.58
N MET A 208 6.15 10.11 9.83
CA MET A 208 7.03 9.17 10.54
C MET A 208 7.16 7.80 9.87
N ASN A 209 6.06 7.24 9.39
CA ASN A 209 6.10 5.96 8.69
C ASN A 209 6.93 6.04 7.42
N MET A 210 6.81 7.17 6.70
CA MET A 210 7.59 7.42 5.49
C MET A 210 9.07 7.62 5.80
N ILE A 211 9.40 8.38 6.84
CA ILE A 211 10.79 8.58 7.30
C ILE A 211 11.41 7.24 7.68
N LYS A 212 10.71 6.39 8.46
CA LYS A 212 11.18 5.05 8.82
C LYS A 212 11.34 4.14 7.59
N HIS A 213 10.43 4.25 6.63
CA HIS A 213 10.53 3.52 5.37
C HIS A 213 11.77 3.95 4.58
N ILE A 214 12.00 5.25 4.46
CA ILE A 214 13.16 5.84 3.80
C ILE A 214 14.47 5.37 4.47
N MET A 215 14.53 5.37 5.80
CA MET A 215 15.71 4.93 6.55
C MET A 215 16.08 3.46 6.34
N LYS A 216 15.10 2.62 6.01
CA LYS A 216 15.31 1.18 5.75
C LYS A 216 15.75 0.88 4.33
N ASN A 217 15.62 1.84 3.42
CA ASN A 217 15.97 1.67 2.03
C ASN A 217 17.37 2.24 1.76
N ASP A 218 18.28 1.40 1.30
CA ASP A 218 19.65 1.80 0.96
C ASP A 218 19.70 2.67 -0.31
N HIS A 219 18.66 2.60 -1.16
CA HIS A 219 18.61 3.27 -2.45
C HIS A 219 17.27 4.01 -2.62
N LEU A 220 17.33 5.33 -2.61
CA LEU A 220 16.17 6.21 -2.89
C LEU A 220 16.26 6.93 -4.23
N TRP A 221 17.44 6.90 -4.85
CA TRP A 221 17.69 7.55 -6.12
C TRP A 221 18.21 6.54 -7.13
N PHE A 222 17.67 6.63 -8.34
CA PHE A 222 17.94 5.73 -9.44
C PHE A 222 18.12 6.51 -10.75
N TYR A 223 18.73 5.89 -11.74
CA TYR A 223 18.61 6.31 -13.12
C TYR A 223 17.58 5.42 -13.82
N LEU A 224 16.47 6.01 -14.27
CA LEU A 224 15.48 5.36 -15.10
C LEU A 224 15.66 5.84 -16.55
N ASN A 225 16.04 4.94 -17.44
CA ASN A 225 16.33 5.26 -18.84
C ASN A 225 17.34 6.43 -19.00
N GLY A 226 18.34 6.49 -18.12
CA GLY A 226 19.35 7.53 -18.11
C GLY A 226 18.99 8.81 -17.36
N ASN A 227 17.74 8.99 -16.93
CA ASN A 227 17.30 10.16 -16.15
C ASN A 227 17.30 9.84 -14.66
N LEU A 228 17.86 10.76 -13.86
CA LEU A 228 17.85 10.65 -12.41
C LEU A 228 16.41 10.79 -11.91
N THR A 229 15.97 9.83 -11.12
CA THR A 229 14.63 9.79 -10.51
C THR A 229 14.70 9.26 -9.09
N SER A 230 13.69 9.56 -8.30
CA SER A 230 13.54 9.06 -6.93
C SER A 230 12.80 7.72 -6.89
N LEU A 231 12.75 7.10 -5.72
CA LEU A 231 11.96 5.89 -5.50
C LEU A 231 10.48 6.11 -5.85
N TYR A 232 9.91 7.28 -5.44
CA TYR A 232 8.56 7.65 -5.85
C TYR A 232 8.43 7.69 -7.37
N GLY A 233 9.37 8.34 -8.08
CA GLY A 233 9.34 8.42 -9.54
C GLY A 233 9.41 7.05 -10.21
N VAL A 234 10.20 6.11 -9.67
CA VAL A 234 10.25 4.72 -10.17
C VAL A 234 8.94 4.00 -9.95
N MET A 235 8.32 4.13 -8.76
CA MET A 235 7.04 3.50 -8.44
C MET A 235 5.88 4.11 -9.25
N SER A 236 5.90 5.42 -9.44
CA SER A 236 4.95 6.13 -10.30
C SER A 236 5.07 5.69 -11.77
N ALA A 237 6.31 5.54 -12.28
CA ALA A 237 6.54 5.01 -13.62
C ALA A 237 6.02 3.58 -13.79
N LEU A 238 6.07 2.74 -12.75
CA LEU A 238 5.46 1.41 -12.76
C LEU A 238 3.93 1.49 -12.90
N SER A 239 3.30 2.43 -12.20
CA SER A 239 1.84 2.61 -12.28
C SER A 239 1.37 3.07 -13.67
N THR A 240 2.17 3.87 -14.39
CA THR A 240 1.85 4.33 -15.75
C THR A 240 2.00 3.26 -16.83
N ILE A 241 2.69 2.15 -16.54
CA ILE A 241 2.84 1.01 -17.46
C ILE A 241 1.57 0.19 -17.60
N MET A 242 0.61 0.38 -16.70
CA MET A 242 -0.68 -0.28 -16.84
C MET A 242 -1.31 0.06 -18.19
N PRO A 243 -1.72 -0.95 -18.99
CA PRO A 243 -2.29 -0.69 -20.29
C PRO A 243 -3.49 0.25 -20.19
N SER A 244 -3.53 1.26 -21.05
CA SER A 244 -4.72 2.07 -21.21
C SER A 244 -5.89 1.19 -21.64
N GLY A 245 -7.05 1.33 -20.99
CA GLY A 245 -8.23 0.52 -21.34
C GLY A 245 -8.35 -0.81 -20.58
N ILE A 246 -7.68 -0.96 -19.44
CA ILE A 246 -8.00 -2.06 -18.52
C ILE A 246 -9.45 -1.92 -18.06
N LYS A 247 -10.23 -2.96 -18.35
CA LYS A 247 -11.60 -3.13 -17.86
C LYS A 247 -11.57 -3.94 -16.57
N ARG A 248 -12.13 -3.40 -15.51
CA ARG A 248 -12.36 -4.17 -14.27
C ARG A 248 -13.75 -4.77 -14.31
N TYR A 249 -13.84 -6.06 -14.07
CA TYR A 249 -15.10 -6.77 -13.96
C TYR A 249 -15.52 -6.88 -12.50
N LYS A 250 -16.72 -6.41 -12.17
CA LYS A 250 -17.31 -6.54 -10.82
C LYS A 250 -18.15 -7.80 -10.70
N GLY A 251 -18.52 -8.40 -11.83
CA GLY A 251 -19.29 -9.63 -11.90
C GLY A 251 -19.37 -10.18 -13.32
N LEU A 252 -19.87 -11.42 -13.45
CA LEU A 252 -20.01 -12.11 -14.74
C LEU A 252 -20.92 -11.38 -15.73
N GLY A 253 -21.92 -10.64 -15.23
CA GLY A 253 -22.87 -9.87 -16.07
C GLY A 253 -22.25 -8.66 -16.78
N GLU A 254 -21.01 -8.27 -16.44
CA GLU A 254 -20.29 -7.20 -17.14
C GLU A 254 -19.47 -7.71 -18.34
N GLN A 255 -19.40 -9.03 -18.50
CA GLN A 255 -18.75 -9.67 -19.64
C GLN A 255 -19.78 -9.96 -20.74
N ASN A 256 -19.40 -9.69 -21.99
CA ASN A 256 -20.19 -10.15 -23.11
C ASN A 256 -20.02 -11.68 -23.30
N PRO A 257 -20.88 -12.37 -24.08
CA PRO A 257 -20.82 -13.81 -24.24
C PRO A 257 -19.47 -14.33 -24.75
N ILE A 258 -18.79 -13.54 -25.59
CA ILE A 258 -17.47 -13.91 -26.14
C ILE A 258 -16.41 -13.82 -25.04
N GLU A 259 -16.38 -12.72 -24.30
CA GLU A 259 -15.46 -12.52 -23.16
C GLU A 259 -15.65 -13.61 -22.10
N LEU A 260 -16.91 -13.94 -21.78
CA LEU A 260 -17.24 -15.00 -20.82
C LEU A 260 -16.75 -16.37 -21.29
N ARG A 261 -16.99 -16.70 -22.56
CA ARG A 261 -16.50 -17.94 -23.16
C ARG A 261 -14.97 -18.02 -23.11
N GLU A 262 -14.28 -16.96 -23.54
CA GLU A 262 -12.81 -16.91 -23.58
C GLU A 262 -12.18 -17.02 -22.19
N SER A 263 -12.77 -16.38 -21.20
CA SER A 263 -12.18 -16.29 -19.84
C SER A 263 -12.51 -17.48 -18.94
N THR A 264 -13.67 -18.13 -19.13
CA THR A 264 -14.14 -19.17 -18.21
C THR A 264 -14.27 -20.55 -18.84
N MET A 265 -14.45 -20.65 -20.17
CA MET A 265 -14.69 -21.91 -20.87
C MET A 265 -13.51 -22.38 -21.72
N ASP A 266 -12.76 -21.45 -22.34
CA ASP A 266 -11.63 -21.81 -23.20
C ASP A 266 -10.50 -22.47 -22.38
N PRO A 267 -10.12 -23.73 -22.67
CA PRO A 267 -9.07 -24.42 -21.94
C PRO A 267 -7.71 -23.69 -21.91
N LYS A 268 -7.45 -22.82 -22.87
CA LYS A 268 -6.18 -22.06 -22.95
C LYS A 268 -6.12 -20.91 -21.98
N ASN A 269 -7.27 -20.35 -21.60
CA ASN A 269 -7.36 -19.09 -20.84
C ASN A 269 -8.04 -19.26 -19.50
N ARG A 270 -8.87 -20.31 -19.34
CA ARG A 270 -9.62 -20.52 -18.10
C ARG A 270 -8.72 -20.89 -16.93
N THR A 271 -9.04 -20.38 -15.77
CA THR A 271 -8.50 -20.84 -14.50
C THR A 271 -9.54 -21.64 -13.76
N LEU A 272 -9.19 -22.86 -13.36
CA LEU A 272 -10.07 -23.77 -12.64
C LEU A 272 -9.51 -24.00 -11.24
N ILE A 273 -10.39 -23.95 -10.24
CA ILE A 273 -10.11 -24.34 -8.86
C ILE A 273 -10.88 -25.63 -8.60
N GLN A 274 -10.17 -26.67 -8.15
CA GLN A 274 -10.81 -27.94 -7.75
C GLN A 274 -11.54 -27.74 -6.43
N TYR A 275 -12.80 -28.12 -6.39
CA TYR A 275 -13.60 -28.12 -5.17
C TYR A 275 -13.24 -29.33 -4.32
N THR A 276 -12.92 -29.09 -3.05
CA THR A 276 -12.74 -30.12 -2.02
C THR A 276 -13.90 -30.10 -1.05
N ILE A 277 -14.07 -31.18 -0.27
CA ILE A 277 -15.11 -31.22 0.76
C ILE A 277 -14.87 -30.16 1.82
N GLU A 278 -13.60 -29.85 2.13
CA GLU A 278 -13.23 -28.84 3.11
C GLU A 278 -13.60 -27.43 2.59
N SER A 279 -13.26 -27.11 1.34
CA SER A 279 -13.63 -25.82 0.74
C SER A 279 -15.16 -25.65 0.62
N ALA A 280 -15.90 -26.72 0.33
CA ALA A 280 -17.36 -26.69 0.29
C ALA A 280 -17.98 -26.43 1.67
N LYS A 281 -17.39 -26.98 2.74
CA LYS A 281 -17.84 -26.72 4.12
C LYS A 281 -17.57 -25.29 4.54
N GLU A 282 -16.37 -24.78 4.27
CA GLU A 282 -16.03 -23.37 4.55
C GLU A 282 -16.96 -22.39 3.83
N GLU A 283 -17.33 -22.66 2.59
CA GLU A 283 -18.23 -21.80 1.83
C GLU A 283 -19.67 -21.85 2.37
N ILE A 284 -20.15 -23.01 2.79
CA ILE A 284 -21.45 -23.15 3.44
C ILE A 284 -21.48 -22.39 4.77
N GLU A 285 -20.41 -22.46 5.56
CA GLU A 285 -20.29 -21.70 6.81
C GLU A 285 -20.26 -20.19 6.54
N ASN A 286 -19.53 -19.75 5.54
CA ASN A 286 -19.48 -18.35 5.11
C ASN A 286 -20.85 -17.84 4.63
N ILE A 287 -21.60 -18.62 3.85
CA ILE A 287 -22.95 -18.29 3.41
C ILE A 287 -23.90 -18.18 4.62
N ARG A 288 -23.86 -19.12 5.54
CA ARG A 288 -24.66 -19.09 6.78
C ARG A 288 -24.34 -17.85 7.63
N TYR A 289 -23.06 -17.48 7.71
CA TYR A 289 -22.61 -16.28 8.40
C TYR A 289 -23.17 -14.99 7.74
N ILE A 290 -23.13 -14.90 6.41
CA ILE A 290 -23.68 -13.77 5.64
C ILE A 290 -25.19 -13.67 5.83
N ASP A 291 -25.92 -14.78 5.80
CA ASP A 291 -27.37 -14.83 6.00
C ASP A 291 -27.77 -14.45 7.44
N SER A 292 -27.02 -14.91 8.44
CA SER A 292 -27.25 -14.53 9.84
C SER A 292 -27.01 -13.03 10.08
N ASN A 293 -25.98 -12.47 9.45
CA ASN A 293 -25.69 -11.04 9.56
C ASN A 293 -26.70 -10.17 8.79
N LYS A 294 -27.20 -10.62 7.64
CA LYS A 294 -28.31 -9.94 6.95
C LYS A 294 -29.57 -9.91 7.81
N SER A 295 -29.92 -11.00 8.48
CA SER A 295 -31.05 -11.04 9.42
C SER A 295 -30.86 -10.07 10.58
N ASN A 296 -29.65 -9.96 11.14
CA ASN A 296 -29.33 -9.04 12.22
C ASN A 296 -29.34 -7.56 11.75
N LEU A 297 -28.86 -7.28 10.55
CA LEU A 297 -28.93 -5.95 9.92
C LEU A 297 -30.39 -5.55 9.61
N LEU A 298 -31.21 -6.46 9.12
CA LEU A 298 -32.63 -6.23 8.85
C LEU A 298 -33.44 -6.05 10.15
N ASN A 299 -33.09 -6.77 11.22
CA ASN A 299 -33.70 -6.60 12.54
C ASN A 299 -33.23 -5.32 13.26
N GLY A 300 -32.03 -4.81 12.98
CA GLY A 300 -31.53 -3.52 13.44
C GLY A 300 -32.03 -2.31 12.63
N LEU A 301 -32.53 -2.56 11.42
CA LEU A 301 -33.16 -1.58 10.52
C LEU A 301 -34.70 -1.75 10.53
N SER A 302 -35.31 -2.06 11.68
CA SER A 302 -36.76 -1.95 11.83
C SER A 302 -37.15 -0.44 11.74
N VAL A 303 -37.14 0.07 10.52
CA VAL A 303 -37.88 1.29 10.17
C VAL A 303 -39.35 0.97 10.43
N THR A 304 -39.83 1.41 11.55
CA THR A 304 -41.26 1.37 11.85
C THR A 304 -41.96 2.27 10.82
N ARG A 305 -43.04 1.77 10.30
CA ARG A 305 -43.91 2.45 9.27
C ARG A 305 -44.38 3.86 9.67
N GLN A 306 -43.96 4.35 10.84
CA GLN A 306 -44.25 5.68 11.38
C GLN A 306 -43.24 6.78 10.97
N ASP A 307 -42.11 6.40 10.33
CA ASP A 307 -41.10 7.37 9.89
C ASP A 307 -41.24 7.76 8.41
N LEU A 308 -42.38 7.43 7.77
CA LEU A 308 -42.68 7.70 6.35
C LEU A 308 -43.99 8.47 6.12
N GLU A 309 -44.55 9.16 7.13
CA GLU A 309 -45.65 10.11 6.96
C GLU A 309 -45.22 11.56 7.21
#